data_7f7b098c9507356c84a43db6bf187bee
#
_entry.id   7f7b098c9507356c84a43db6bf187bee
#
_cell.length_a   1.000
_cell.length_b   1.000
_cell.length_c   1.000
_cell.angle_alpha   90.00
_cell.angle_beta   90.00
_cell.angle_gamma   90.00
#
_symmetry.space_group_name_H-M   'P 1'
#
loop_
_entity.id
_entity.type
_entity.pdbx_description
1 polymer ?
#
loop_
_entity_poly.entity_id
_entity_poly.type
_entity_poly.pdbx_seq_one_letter_code
_entity_poly.pdbx_strand_id
1 'polypeptide(L)'
;MLDLTNPAAVEFIKETLIKKNMLDRGVDGYMADFGEYLPVDSVLHSGDPAEMHNEWPVLWAKINREAVDSHPRGKDVFFFTRSGYNGVQEYSTVMWNGDQHTDFTRDYGMPCVIPATFNLGFSGFAAVHSDVGGFISFASLVRSRELLVRWTEMNAFSPLMRSHETIRPDVNVQPYDERTVKITASLSRVHA
;
A
#
# COMPACT_ATOMS: atom_id res chain seq x y z
N MET A 1 7.75 16.30 -7.43
CA MET A 1 6.75 15.28 -7.88
C MET A 1 6.74 15.29 -9.40
N LEU A 2 6.58 14.12 -10.03
CA LEU A 2 6.43 14.07 -11.50
C LEU A 2 4.99 14.45 -11.87
N ASP A 3 4.85 15.16 -12.97
CA ASP A 3 3.54 15.57 -13.49
C ASP A 3 2.91 14.43 -14.29
N LEU A 4 1.87 13.80 -13.73
CA LEU A 4 1.16 12.66 -14.33
C LEU A 4 0.30 13.06 -15.55
N THR A 5 0.14 14.36 -15.82
CA THR A 5 -0.50 14.87 -17.04
C THR A 5 0.50 15.11 -18.18
N ASN A 6 1.80 15.03 -17.89
CA ASN A 6 2.85 15.17 -18.90
C ASN A 6 3.19 13.81 -19.54
N PRO A 7 2.94 13.62 -20.85
CA PRO A 7 3.20 12.34 -21.52
C PRO A 7 4.64 11.83 -21.38
N ALA A 8 5.63 12.73 -21.39
CA ALA A 8 7.02 12.33 -21.24
C ALA A 8 7.33 11.83 -19.82
N ALA A 9 6.70 12.41 -18.80
CA ALA A 9 6.82 11.93 -17.42
C ALA A 9 6.13 10.56 -17.24
N VAL A 10 4.95 10.38 -17.83
CA VAL A 10 4.22 9.10 -17.81
C VAL A 10 5.05 8.00 -18.48
N GLU A 11 5.62 8.26 -19.65
CA GLU A 11 6.47 7.31 -20.35
C GLU A 11 7.72 6.95 -19.54
N PHE A 12 8.36 7.95 -18.92
CA PHE A 12 9.51 7.71 -18.04
C PHE A 12 9.15 6.83 -16.83
N ILE A 13 7.99 7.06 -16.21
CA ILE A 13 7.51 6.23 -15.09
C ILE A 13 7.30 4.79 -15.57
N LYS A 14 6.58 4.59 -16.66
CA LYS A 14 6.24 3.27 -17.18
C LYS A 14 7.49 2.50 -17.62
N GLU A 15 8.28 3.09 -18.53
CA GLU A 15 9.37 2.37 -19.17
C GLU A 15 10.62 2.29 -18.31
N THR A 16 10.97 3.37 -17.61
CA THR A 16 12.23 3.42 -16.86
C THR A 16 12.05 2.97 -15.42
N LEU A 17 11.08 3.57 -14.70
CA LEU A 17 10.95 3.27 -13.26
C LEU A 17 10.32 1.90 -13.04
N ILE A 18 9.19 1.60 -13.67
CA ILE A 18 8.45 0.35 -13.41
C ILE A 18 9.05 -0.81 -14.21
N LYS A 19 9.05 -0.75 -15.55
CA LYS A 19 9.48 -1.90 -16.36
C LYS A 19 10.97 -2.17 -16.17
N LYS A 20 11.84 -1.25 -16.59
CA LYS A 20 13.29 -1.48 -16.61
C LYS A 20 13.90 -1.71 -15.23
N ASN A 21 13.49 -0.90 -14.23
CA ASN A 21 14.13 -0.92 -12.91
C ASN A 21 13.47 -1.88 -11.91
N MET A 22 12.28 -2.39 -12.20
CA MET A 22 11.57 -3.33 -11.34
C MET A 22 11.23 -4.64 -12.06
N LEU A 23 10.38 -4.62 -13.09
CA LEU A 23 9.85 -5.83 -13.71
C LEU A 23 10.92 -6.63 -14.45
N ASP A 24 11.82 -5.98 -15.21
CA ASP A 24 12.95 -6.61 -15.89
C ASP A 24 13.96 -7.21 -14.90
N ARG A 25 13.95 -6.76 -13.65
CA ARG A 25 14.80 -7.28 -12.57
C ARG A 25 14.15 -8.40 -11.76
N GLY A 26 12.95 -8.84 -12.13
CA GLY A 26 12.28 -9.97 -11.52
C GLY A 26 11.37 -9.61 -10.35
N VAL A 27 10.97 -8.35 -10.17
CA VAL A 27 9.96 -7.97 -9.18
C VAL A 27 8.61 -8.51 -9.58
N ASP A 28 7.97 -9.29 -8.70
CA ASP A 28 6.67 -9.94 -8.92
C ASP A 28 5.51 -9.19 -8.24
N GLY A 29 5.82 -8.27 -7.32
CA GLY A 29 4.82 -7.41 -6.67
C GLY A 29 5.45 -6.23 -5.98
N TYR A 30 4.73 -5.09 -5.94
CA TYR A 30 5.26 -3.86 -5.35
C TYR A 30 4.15 -2.95 -4.82
N MET A 31 4.57 -2.03 -3.95
CA MET A 31 3.74 -0.93 -3.45
C MET A 31 3.82 0.26 -4.41
N ALA A 32 2.69 0.64 -4.99
CA ALA A 32 2.52 1.91 -5.69
C ALA A 32 2.01 2.96 -4.69
N ASP A 33 2.93 3.43 -3.84
CA ASP A 33 2.64 4.30 -2.73
C ASP A 33 2.25 5.72 -3.15
N PHE A 34 1.67 6.50 -2.22
CA PHE A 34 1.22 7.88 -2.45
C PHE A 34 0.10 8.01 -3.50
N GLY A 35 0.13 9.07 -4.30
CA GLY A 35 -0.86 9.40 -5.32
C GLY A 35 -1.86 10.49 -4.90
N GLU A 36 -1.94 10.85 -3.61
CA GLU A 36 -2.91 11.79 -3.06
C GLU A 36 -2.40 13.25 -2.87
N TYR A 37 -1.11 13.51 -3.10
CA TYR A 37 -0.47 14.77 -2.70
C TYR A 37 -0.31 15.82 -3.80
N LEU A 38 -1.19 15.88 -4.79
CA LEU A 38 -1.15 16.97 -5.75
C LEU A 38 -1.60 18.28 -5.08
N PRO A 39 -0.72 19.31 -4.96
CA PRO A 39 -1.15 20.61 -4.47
C PRO A 39 -2.09 21.28 -5.49
N VAL A 40 -3.15 21.91 -4.98
CA VAL A 40 -4.19 22.54 -5.83
C VAL A 40 -3.72 23.81 -6.55
N ASP A 41 -2.53 24.32 -6.21
CA ASP A 41 -1.86 25.45 -6.84
C ASP A 41 -0.68 25.03 -7.75
N SER A 42 -0.60 23.74 -8.09
CA SER A 42 0.44 23.21 -8.97
C SER A 42 0.30 23.76 -10.40
N VAL A 43 1.41 23.78 -11.13
CA VAL A 43 1.40 24.01 -12.57
C VAL A 43 1.54 22.67 -13.28
N LEU A 44 0.51 22.26 -14.01
CA LEU A 44 0.45 21.00 -14.73
C LEU A 44 0.66 21.22 -16.23
N HIS A 45 1.06 20.16 -16.92
CA HIS A 45 1.14 20.12 -18.38
C HIS A 45 -0.26 20.28 -19.00
N SER A 46 -1.28 19.65 -18.38
CA SER A 46 -2.67 19.80 -18.78
C SER A 46 -3.63 19.62 -17.60
N GLY A 47 -4.80 20.25 -17.68
CA GLY A 47 -5.84 20.21 -16.66
C GLY A 47 -5.67 21.26 -15.55
N ASP A 48 -6.75 21.51 -14.84
CA ASP A 48 -6.78 22.35 -13.64
C ASP A 48 -6.33 21.51 -12.44
N PRO A 49 -5.31 21.93 -11.66
CA PRO A 49 -4.81 21.13 -10.53
C PRO A 49 -5.84 20.93 -9.42
N ALA A 50 -6.79 21.85 -9.22
CA ALA A 50 -7.84 21.70 -8.24
C ALA A 50 -8.84 20.60 -8.64
N GLU A 51 -9.17 20.46 -9.92
CA GLU A 51 -9.96 19.37 -10.45
C GLU A 51 -9.18 18.06 -10.46
N MET A 52 -7.91 18.10 -10.87
CA MET A 52 -7.04 16.94 -10.95
C MET A 52 -6.63 16.36 -9.59
N HIS A 53 -6.79 17.11 -8.50
CA HIS A 53 -6.37 16.69 -7.15
C HIS A 53 -6.98 15.34 -6.75
N ASN A 54 -8.27 15.17 -6.91
CA ASN A 54 -8.96 13.92 -6.59
C ASN A 54 -8.74 12.83 -7.65
N GLU A 55 -8.52 13.20 -8.91
CA GLU A 55 -8.23 12.26 -9.99
C GLU A 55 -6.78 11.73 -9.95
N TRP A 56 -5.89 12.38 -9.21
CA TRP A 56 -4.47 12.05 -9.18
C TRP A 56 -4.18 10.61 -8.76
N PRO A 57 -4.83 10.06 -7.70
CA PRO A 57 -4.69 8.66 -7.34
C PRO A 57 -5.14 7.69 -8.45
N VAL A 58 -6.17 8.07 -9.21
CA VAL A 58 -6.67 7.24 -10.33
C VAL A 58 -5.66 7.23 -11.46
N LEU A 59 -5.10 8.39 -11.83
CA LEU A 59 -4.01 8.48 -12.82
C LEU A 59 -2.79 7.68 -12.39
N TRP A 60 -2.42 7.77 -11.11
CA TRP A 60 -1.31 7.00 -10.56
C TRP A 60 -1.54 5.49 -10.69
N ALA A 61 -2.70 4.99 -10.26
CA ALA A 61 -3.06 3.58 -10.40
C ALA A 61 -3.09 3.14 -11.86
N LYS A 62 -3.66 3.96 -12.76
CA LYS A 62 -3.73 3.70 -14.21
C LYS A 62 -2.34 3.55 -14.83
N ILE A 63 -1.41 4.45 -14.54
CA ILE A 63 -0.03 4.40 -15.06
C ILE A 63 0.66 3.11 -14.63
N ASN A 64 0.49 2.72 -13.36
CA ASN A 64 1.04 1.47 -12.85
C ASN A 64 0.41 0.25 -13.54
N ARG A 65 -0.91 0.22 -13.73
CA ARG A 65 -1.64 -0.84 -14.43
C ARG A 65 -1.18 -0.97 -15.88
N GLU A 66 -1.11 0.12 -16.61
CA GLU A 66 -0.65 0.12 -18.01
C GLU A 66 0.80 -0.37 -18.14
N ALA A 67 1.68 0.00 -17.21
CA ALA A 67 3.05 -0.49 -17.20
C ALA A 67 3.12 -2.00 -16.99
N VAL A 68 2.35 -2.52 -16.03
CA VAL A 68 2.28 -3.96 -15.73
C VAL A 68 1.67 -4.72 -16.92
N ASP A 69 0.51 -4.30 -17.42
CA ASP A 69 -0.21 -5.03 -18.47
C ASP A 69 0.55 -5.07 -19.79
N SER A 70 1.36 -4.06 -20.09
CA SER A 70 2.21 -4.01 -21.29
C SER A 70 3.54 -4.76 -21.16
N HIS A 71 3.85 -5.31 -19.97
CA HIS A 71 5.07 -6.09 -19.75
C HIS A 71 4.82 -7.60 -20.01
N PRO A 72 5.78 -8.36 -20.60
CA PRO A 72 5.61 -9.80 -20.87
C PRO A 72 5.25 -10.63 -19.63
N ARG A 73 5.71 -10.22 -18.45
CA ARG A 73 5.41 -10.86 -17.15
C ARG A 73 4.18 -10.28 -16.46
N GLY A 74 3.44 -9.37 -17.07
CA GLY A 74 2.38 -8.61 -16.39
C GLY A 74 1.30 -9.47 -15.72
N LYS A 75 1.04 -10.67 -16.23
CA LYS A 75 0.08 -11.62 -15.64
C LYS A 75 0.53 -12.18 -14.28
N ASP A 76 1.83 -12.17 -14.01
CA ASP A 76 2.45 -12.71 -12.80
C ASP A 76 2.85 -11.59 -11.81
N VAL A 77 2.48 -10.34 -12.13
CA VAL A 77 2.84 -9.15 -11.33
C VAL A 77 1.59 -8.52 -10.75
N PHE A 78 1.64 -8.20 -9.46
CA PHE A 78 0.59 -7.40 -8.83
C PHE A 78 1.20 -6.15 -8.18
N PHE A 79 0.38 -5.12 -7.99
CA PHE A 79 0.71 -3.98 -7.17
C PHE A 79 -0.48 -3.57 -6.30
N PHE A 80 -0.22 -2.82 -5.25
CA PHE A 80 -1.24 -2.27 -4.39
C PHE A 80 -1.02 -0.78 -4.16
N THR A 81 -2.12 -0.07 -3.95
CA THR A 81 -2.16 1.38 -3.71
C THR A 81 -2.78 1.68 -2.35
N ARG A 82 -2.58 2.90 -1.84
CA ARG A 82 -3.23 3.36 -0.61
C ARG A 82 -4.26 4.47 -0.83
N SER A 83 -4.18 5.15 -1.95
CA SER A 83 -5.06 6.26 -2.30
C SER A 83 -5.98 5.90 -3.46
N GLY A 84 -7.13 6.53 -3.53
CA GLY A 84 -8.11 6.26 -4.57
C GLY A 84 -9.19 7.34 -4.67
N TYR A 85 -9.87 7.32 -5.78
CA TYR A 85 -11.07 8.09 -6.06
C TYR A 85 -11.98 7.26 -6.98
N ASN A 86 -13.11 7.81 -7.41
CA ASN A 86 -14.07 7.10 -8.25
C ASN A 86 -13.40 6.46 -9.48
N GLY A 87 -13.61 5.16 -9.68
CA GLY A 87 -13.07 4.41 -10.81
C GLY A 87 -11.66 3.83 -10.60
N VAL A 88 -10.99 4.10 -9.49
CA VAL A 88 -9.65 3.54 -9.23
C VAL A 88 -9.64 2.00 -9.23
N GLN A 89 -10.76 1.35 -8.93
CA GLN A 89 -10.93 -0.11 -8.91
C GLN A 89 -10.67 -0.76 -10.28
N GLU A 90 -10.78 -0.01 -11.37
CA GLU A 90 -10.41 -0.46 -12.71
C GLU A 90 -8.91 -0.76 -12.84
N TYR A 91 -8.08 -0.05 -12.08
CA TYR A 91 -6.64 -0.07 -12.23
C TYR A 91 -5.93 -0.73 -11.04
N SER A 92 -6.36 -0.44 -9.82
CA SER A 92 -5.82 -1.04 -8.60
C SER A 92 -6.79 -2.07 -8.03
N THR A 93 -6.39 -3.35 -8.03
CA THR A 93 -7.20 -4.46 -7.53
C THR A 93 -6.95 -4.81 -6.07
N VAL A 94 -5.85 -4.32 -5.51
CA VAL A 94 -5.44 -4.52 -4.12
C VAL A 94 -5.26 -3.17 -3.45
N MET A 95 -5.94 -2.95 -2.34
CA MET A 95 -5.85 -1.72 -1.56
C MET A 95 -5.16 -1.99 -0.22
N TRP A 96 -4.28 -1.09 0.15
CA TRP A 96 -3.65 -1.05 1.45
C TRP A 96 -4.28 0.05 2.32
N ASN A 97 -4.51 -0.24 3.57
CA ASN A 97 -5.17 0.69 4.50
C ASN A 97 -4.30 1.91 4.92
N GLY A 98 -3.07 2.02 4.41
CA GLY A 98 -2.18 3.14 4.70
C GLY A 98 -1.40 2.98 6.02
N ASP A 99 -0.93 4.10 6.54
CA ASP A 99 0.03 4.20 7.64
C ASP A 99 -0.67 4.24 9.01
N GLN A 100 -1.00 3.09 9.59
CA GLN A 100 -1.56 3.05 10.93
C GLN A 100 -0.50 3.23 12.01
N HIS A 101 -0.93 3.71 13.18
CA HIS A 101 -0.12 3.76 14.39
C HIS A 101 0.17 2.36 14.92
N THR A 102 1.33 2.21 15.56
CA THR A 102 1.78 0.96 16.19
C THR A 102 1.17 0.77 17.57
N ASP A 103 -0.16 0.95 17.70
CA ASP A 103 -0.90 0.86 18.96
C ASP A 103 -2.35 0.36 18.78
N PHE A 104 -3.12 0.38 19.86
CA PHE A 104 -4.54 0.02 19.90
C PHE A 104 -5.47 1.24 19.94
N THR A 105 -5.01 2.44 19.56
CA THR A 105 -5.89 3.61 19.50
C THR A 105 -6.97 3.40 18.47
N ARG A 106 -8.19 3.84 18.80
CA ARG A 106 -9.39 3.58 18.00
C ARG A 106 -9.30 4.14 16.57
N ASP A 107 -8.80 5.35 16.45
CA ASP A 107 -8.91 6.12 15.20
C ASP A 107 -7.69 6.00 14.29
N TYR A 108 -6.55 5.56 14.83
CA TYR A 108 -5.28 5.51 14.09
C TYR A 108 -4.53 4.19 14.21
N GLY A 109 -4.83 3.37 15.22
CA GLY A 109 -4.17 2.10 15.49
C GLY A 109 -4.89 0.90 14.88
N MET A 110 -4.59 -0.29 15.35
CA MET A 110 -5.16 -1.55 14.84
C MET A 110 -6.69 -1.54 14.71
N PRO A 111 -7.49 -1.00 15.68
CA PRO A 111 -8.95 -1.04 15.58
C PRO A 111 -9.53 -0.32 14.37
N CYS A 112 -8.87 0.70 13.82
CA CYS A 112 -9.37 1.42 12.65
C CYS A 112 -9.28 0.61 11.34
N VAL A 113 -8.42 -0.40 11.28
CA VAL A 113 -8.25 -1.26 10.11
C VAL A 113 -9.51 -2.03 9.76
N ILE A 114 -10.26 -2.48 10.78
CA ILE A 114 -11.46 -3.28 10.58
C ILE A 114 -12.54 -2.49 9.81
N PRO A 115 -13.02 -1.33 10.30
CA PRO A 115 -14.00 -0.53 9.56
C PRO A 115 -13.45 -0.02 8.23
N ALA A 116 -12.16 0.32 8.13
CA ALA A 116 -11.54 0.74 6.88
C ALA A 116 -11.60 -0.38 5.82
N THR A 117 -11.28 -1.61 6.21
CA THR A 117 -11.37 -2.78 5.32
C THR A 117 -12.79 -3.03 4.83
N PHE A 118 -13.80 -2.94 5.71
CA PHE A 118 -15.21 -3.06 5.31
C PHE A 118 -15.63 -1.94 4.36
N ASN A 119 -15.25 -0.69 4.64
CA ASN A 119 -15.58 0.45 3.78
C ASN A 119 -14.96 0.30 2.38
N LEU A 120 -13.71 -0.16 2.30
CA LEU A 120 -13.07 -0.46 1.01
C LEU A 120 -13.77 -1.61 0.30
N GLY A 121 -14.20 -2.66 1.02
CA GLY A 121 -14.99 -3.75 0.48
C GLY A 121 -16.32 -3.27 -0.12
N PHE A 122 -17.05 -2.41 0.58
CA PHE A 122 -18.28 -1.78 0.06
C PHE A 122 -18.00 -0.83 -1.12
N SER A 123 -16.80 -0.29 -1.21
CA SER A 123 -16.35 0.53 -2.33
C SER A 123 -15.84 -0.28 -3.52
N GLY A 124 -15.97 -1.62 -3.49
CA GLY A 124 -15.65 -2.51 -4.62
C GLY A 124 -14.26 -3.15 -4.59
N PHE A 125 -13.51 -3.05 -3.48
CA PHE A 125 -12.23 -3.74 -3.35
C PHE A 125 -12.39 -5.12 -2.69
N ALA A 126 -12.18 -6.19 -3.45
CA ALA A 126 -12.20 -7.55 -2.92
C ALA A 126 -10.92 -7.92 -2.14
N ALA A 127 -9.81 -7.25 -2.43
CA ALA A 127 -8.53 -7.50 -1.79
C ALA A 127 -8.06 -6.24 -1.06
N VAL A 128 -8.08 -6.31 0.26
CA VAL A 128 -7.64 -5.23 1.17
C VAL A 128 -6.69 -5.80 2.21
N HIS A 129 -5.65 -5.06 2.54
CA HIS A 129 -4.71 -5.46 3.60
C HIS A 129 -4.20 -4.25 4.40
N SER A 130 -3.51 -4.54 5.48
CA SER A 130 -2.82 -3.54 6.32
C SER A 130 -1.41 -3.98 6.64
N ASP A 131 -0.57 -3.06 7.08
CA ASP A 131 0.73 -3.36 7.65
C ASP A 131 0.54 -4.13 8.96
N VAL A 132 1.00 -5.39 9.01
CA VAL A 132 0.92 -6.19 10.23
C VAL A 132 1.77 -5.54 11.32
N GLY A 133 1.08 -5.04 12.36
CA GLY A 133 1.69 -4.33 13.48
C GLY A 133 1.81 -2.82 13.29
N GLY A 134 1.25 -2.25 12.22
CA GLY A 134 1.27 -0.82 11.94
C GLY A 134 2.61 -0.31 11.39
N PHE A 135 2.62 0.95 11.00
CA PHE A 135 3.78 1.64 10.42
C PHE A 135 4.30 2.78 11.27
N ILE A 136 3.40 3.70 11.68
CA ILE A 136 3.78 4.93 12.40
C ILE A 136 4.25 4.62 13.81
N SER A 137 5.52 4.93 14.08
CA SER A 137 6.16 4.78 15.38
C SER A 137 7.03 6.01 15.67
N PHE A 138 6.59 6.86 16.59
CA PHE A 138 7.34 8.06 17.01
C PHE A 138 7.17 8.31 18.52
N ALA A 139 8.11 9.00 19.14
CA ALA A 139 8.12 9.28 20.57
C ALA A 139 7.89 8.03 21.43
N SER A 140 6.82 8.00 22.22
CA SER A 140 6.42 6.85 23.06
C SER A 140 5.60 5.80 22.32
N LEU A 141 5.22 6.07 21.06
CA LEU A 141 4.46 5.14 20.24
C LEU A 141 5.39 4.04 19.72
N VAL A 142 5.33 2.87 20.34
CA VAL A 142 6.20 1.73 20.07
C VAL A 142 5.37 0.46 19.96
N ARG A 143 5.60 -0.32 18.90
CA ARG A 143 4.91 -1.58 18.67
C ARG A 143 5.24 -2.62 19.74
N SER A 144 4.23 -3.01 20.51
CA SER A 144 4.34 -4.08 21.48
C SER A 144 4.26 -5.47 20.80
N ARG A 145 4.74 -6.50 21.50
CA ARG A 145 4.58 -7.89 21.07
C ARG A 145 3.11 -8.29 20.96
N GLU A 146 2.28 -7.85 21.90
CA GLU A 146 0.85 -8.14 21.87
C GLU A 146 0.19 -7.56 20.63
N LEU A 147 0.43 -6.29 20.33
CA LEU A 147 -0.09 -5.66 19.11
C LEU A 147 0.30 -6.44 17.85
N LEU A 148 1.59 -6.76 17.72
CA LEU A 148 2.09 -7.50 16.56
C LEU A 148 1.39 -8.85 16.42
N VAL A 149 1.23 -9.61 17.50
CA VAL A 149 0.55 -10.91 17.49
C VAL A 149 -0.93 -10.77 17.11
N ARG A 150 -1.67 -9.84 17.74
CA ARG A 150 -3.09 -9.62 17.43
C ARG A 150 -3.31 -9.18 15.99
N TRP A 151 -2.44 -8.33 15.50
CA TRP A 151 -2.51 -7.89 14.09
C TRP A 151 -2.18 -9.02 13.11
N THR A 152 -1.20 -9.86 13.47
CA THR A 152 -0.87 -11.07 12.69
C THR A 152 -2.04 -12.06 12.66
N GLU A 153 -2.73 -12.27 13.78
CA GLU A 153 -3.95 -13.11 13.86
C GLU A 153 -5.04 -12.60 12.92
N MET A 154 -5.30 -11.29 12.92
CA MET A 154 -6.27 -10.67 12.02
C MET A 154 -5.88 -10.83 10.55
N ASN A 155 -4.63 -10.50 10.22
CA ASN A 155 -4.16 -10.52 8.82
C ASN A 155 -3.89 -11.94 8.28
N ALA A 156 -3.87 -12.96 9.12
CA ALA A 156 -3.81 -14.35 8.64
C ALA A 156 -5.02 -14.72 7.75
N PHE A 157 -6.11 -13.96 7.84
CA PHE A 157 -7.32 -14.13 7.03
C PHE A 157 -7.49 -13.03 5.95
N SER A 158 -6.52 -12.15 5.78
CA SER A 158 -6.54 -11.14 4.71
C SER A 158 -5.96 -11.70 3.40
N PRO A 159 -6.35 -11.18 2.23
CA PRO A 159 -5.81 -11.63 0.94
C PRO A 159 -4.31 -11.43 0.77
N LEU A 160 -3.73 -10.49 1.50
CA LEU A 160 -2.30 -10.22 1.51
C LEU A 160 -1.83 -10.02 2.95
N MET A 161 -0.88 -10.85 3.39
CA MET A 161 -0.29 -10.76 4.72
C MET A 161 1.13 -10.22 4.61
N ARG A 162 1.32 -8.97 5.00
CA ARG A 162 2.60 -8.25 4.89
C ARG A 162 2.88 -7.48 6.18
N SER A 163 4.08 -7.59 6.71
CA SER A 163 4.56 -6.76 7.82
C SER A 163 5.36 -5.56 7.31
N HIS A 164 5.45 -4.54 8.14
CA HIS A 164 6.36 -3.41 7.97
C HIS A 164 7.29 -3.30 9.16
N GLU A 165 8.56 -2.95 8.94
CA GLU A 165 9.54 -2.77 10.03
C GLU A 165 9.26 -1.52 10.88
N THR A 166 8.36 -0.65 10.43
CA THR A 166 8.08 0.70 10.97
C THR A 166 9.14 1.73 10.59
N ILE A 167 8.91 3.01 10.94
CA ILE A 167 9.92 4.07 10.77
C ILE A 167 11.05 4.01 11.82
N ARG A 168 10.91 3.15 12.84
CA ARG A 168 11.91 2.96 13.91
C ARG A 168 12.08 1.47 14.22
N PRO A 169 12.71 0.70 13.31
CA PRO A 169 12.81 -0.76 13.45
C PRO A 169 13.55 -1.21 14.70
N ASP A 170 14.49 -0.40 15.18
CA ASP A 170 15.36 -0.66 16.33
C ASP A 170 14.64 -0.74 17.68
N VAL A 171 13.49 -0.06 17.82
CA VAL A 171 12.72 -0.01 19.08
C VAL A 171 11.41 -0.78 19.03
N ASN A 172 11.01 -1.23 17.86
CA ASN A 172 9.75 -1.93 17.64
C ASN A 172 9.94 -3.45 17.56
N VAL A 173 9.05 -4.20 18.20
CA VAL A 173 9.04 -5.66 18.08
C VAL A 173 8.81 -6.07 16.64
N GLN A 174 9.66 -6.96 16.13
CA GLN A 174 9.62 -7.42 14.75
C GLN A 174 9.05 -8.84 14.63
N PRO A 175 8.44 -9.21 13.48
CA PRO A 175 7.89 -10.56 13.30
C PRO A 175 8.95 -11.66 13.33
N TYR A 176 10.20 -11.33 13.05
CA TYR A 176 11.35 -12.24 13.06
C TYR A 176 12.13 -12.25 14.38
N ASP A 177 11.74 -11.46 15.40
CA ASP A 177 12.35 -11.51 16.72
C ASP A 177 12.17 -12.89 17.37
N GLU A 178 13.15 -13.36 18.12
CA GLU A 178 13.16 -14.69 18.75
C GLU A 178 11.87 -15.03 19.51
N ARG A 179 11.28 -14.03 20.18
CA ARG A 179 10.05 -14.19 20.99
C ARG A 179 8.76 -14.20 20.16
N THR A 180 8.79 -13.79 18.92
CA THR A 180 7.61 -13.65 18.04
C THR A 180 7.62 -14.60 16.86
N VAL A 181 8.79 -14.94 16.33
CA VAL A 181 8.95 -15.70 15.08
C VAL A 181 8.16 -17.02 15.05
N LYS A 182 8.08 -17.75 16.16
CA LYS A 182 7.32 -19.01 16.20
C LYS A 182 5.82 -18.79 16.01
N ILE A 183 5.28 -17.72 16.60
CA ILE A 183 3.86 -17.37 16.52
C ILE A 183 3.55 -16.85 15.12
N THR A 184 4.33 -15.88 14.64
CA THR A 184 4.14 -15.31 13.30
C THR A 184 4.26 -16.37 12.21
N ALA A 185 5.25 -17.28 12.30
CA ALA A 185 5.40 -18.40 11.38
C ALA A 185 4.22 -19.40 11.43
N SER A 186 3.62 -19.62 12.62
CA SER A 186 2.43 -20.48 12.73
C SER A 186 1.21 -19.83 12.07
N LEU A 187 1.02 -18.53 12.26
CA LEU A 187 -0.08 -17.78 11.65
C LEU A 187 0.10 -17.62 10.14
N SER A 188 1.36 -17.46 9.67
CA SER A 188 1.65 -17.45 8.24
C SER A 188 1.31 -18.78 7.55
N ARG A 189 1.42 -19.91 8.25
CA ARG A 189 0.95 -21.21 7.72
C ARG A 189 -0.58 -21.33 7.67
N VAL A 190 -1.30 -20.58 8.46
CA VAL A 190 -2.77 -20.49 8.35
C VAL A 190 -3.17 -19.65 7.16
N HIS A 191 -2.39 -18.61 6.86
CA HIS A 191 -2.59 -17.72 5.70
C HIS A 191 -2.33 -18.44 4.37
N ALA A 192 -1.26 -19.25 4.28
CA ALA A 192 -0.84 -19.97 3.08
C ALA A 192 -1.78 -21.14 2.73
#